data_30df14ecf827e8b58f04c154cb297e6d
#
_entry.id   30df14ecf827e8b58f04c154cb297e6d
#
_cell.length_a   1.000
_cell.length_b   1.000
_cell.length_c   1.000
_cell.angle_alpha   90.00
_cell.angle_beta   90.00
_cell.angle_gamma   90.00
#
_symmetry.space_group_name_H-M   'P 1'
#
loop_
_entity.id
_entity.type
_entity.pdbx_description
1 polymer ?
#
loop_
_entity_poly.entity_id
_entity_poly.type
_entity_poly.pdbx_seq_one_letter_code
_entity_poly.pdbx_strand_id
1 'polypeptide(L)'
;MISPFAGLPTSVQVLFWIALAVIIAVDCWTCLLFARGRRVEARAPTTRGGGADTFTWVFLVPALNEELTIRDSVERLLAIPVRERHVLVIDDASDDATPNILRTIAHPDLHVVRRELPHARRGKAAALNHAYAVLPERLGDVDRENVIVVVVDADGRLDPTAAVHVSTHFADPAVGGVQALVRIYNRRGLLTWCQDVEFSVYGHLYQAGRNSWGTAGMGGNGQFNRLSALDDVSDLTGPWRDRLTEDQDLGLRLIARGWKGRQELRATVTQQGLSSARALVRQRTRWSQGNLQAVTLTSELVRAPVPLGARVDLLAQLLMPLWQGIIGATFLVAVVLTGLRVAPFWGGGPSWQLLVFYALAFGGTIVGCVAARRSTGVRGLLTGFLIGNVYALYTWLLWPVLVRSVFRQLTHRRTWSKTEREPIEIDDGGPPGALPHAPAAPVNSPL
;
A
#
# COMPACT_ATOMS: atom_id res chain seq x y z
N MET A 1 -30.92 -2.81 32.03
CA MET A 1 -29.91 -3.65 31.37
C MET A 1 -28.66 -3.63 32.21
N ILE A 2 -28.22 -4.79 32.72
CA ILE A 2 -26.95 -4.89 33.48
C ILE A 2 -25.83 -4.66 32.46
N SER A 3 -24.93 -3.70 32.75
CA SER A 3 -23.74 -3.48 31.91
C SER A 3 -22.96 -4.77 31.74
N PRO A 4 -22.53 -5.15 30.51
CA PRO A 4 -21.71 -6.35 30.30
C PRO A 4 -20.36 -6.28 31.04
N PHE A 5 -19.99 -5.10 31.56
CA PHE A 5 -18.78 -4.82 32.33
C PHE A 5 -19.07 -4.55 33.80
N ALA A 6 -20.30 -4.88 34.30
CA ALA A 6 -20.67 -4.71 35.69
C ALA A 6 -19.71 -5.51 36.59
N GLY A 7 -19.29 -4.91 37.72
CA GLY A 7 -18.35 -5.52 38.65
C GLY A 7 -16.87 -5.18 38.41
N LEU A 8 -16.51 -4.53 37.29
CA LEU A 8 -15.17 -4.01 37.06
C LEU A 8 -15.02 -2.57 37.64
N PRO A 9 -13.79 -2.14 37.97
CA PRO A 9 -13.51 -0.75 38.33
C PRO A 9 -14.03 0.22 37.24
N THR A 10 -14.56 1.35 37.63
CA THR A 10 -15.18 2.34 36.70
C THR A 10 -14.24 2.76 35.56
N SER A 11 -12.94 2.96 35.85
CA SER A 11 -11.94 3.30 34.83
C SER A 11 -11.79 2.20 33.77
N VAL A 12 -11.86 0.93 34.17
CA VAL A 12 -11.80 -0.22 33.26
C VAL A 12 -13.08 -0.31 32.42
N GLN A 13 -14.26 -0.09 33.04
CA GLN A 13 -15.53 -0.04 32.29
C GLN A 13 -15.51 1.04 31.22
N VAL A 14 -15.03 2.25 31.55
CA VAL A 14 -14.89 3.36 30.59
C VAL A 14 -13.97 2.95 29.43
N LEU A 15 -12.82 2.36 29.72
CA LEU A 15 -11.89 1.90 28.69
C LEU A 15 -12.54 0.89 27.74
N PHE A 16 -13.28 -0.09 28.27
CA PHE A 16 -13.98 -1.10 27.46
C PHE A 16 -15.09 -0.48 26.61
N TRP A 17 -15.85 0.48 27.14
CA TRP A 17 -16.89 1.18 26.36
C TRP A 17 -16.28 2.02 25.23
N ILE A 18 -15.15 2.71 25.49
CA ILE A 18 -14.44 3.46 24.44
C ILE A 18 -13.94 2.49 23.36
N ALA A 19 -13.30 1.38 23.74
CA ALA A 19 -12.81 0.39 22.77
C ALA A 19 -13.94 -0.20 21.94
N LEU A 20 -15.07 -0.55 22.55
CA LEU A 20 -16.26 -1.06 21.86
C LEU A 20 -16.80 -0.05 20.86
N ALA A 21 -16.93 1.22 21.26
CA ALA A 21 -17.37 2.30 20.37
C ALA A 21 -16.42 2.48 19.18
N VAL A 22 -15.10 2.44 19.42
CA VAL A 22 -14.07 2.52 18.36
C VAL A 22 -14.19 1.34 17.39
N ILE A 23 -14.32 0.11 17.89
CA ILE A 23 -14.45 -1.09 17.06
C ILE A 23 -15.69 -0.99 16.17
N ILE A 24 -16.86 -0.66 16.76
CA ILE A 24 -18.11 -0.51 16.02
C ILE A 24 -17.96 0.58 14.95
N ALA A 25 -17.36 1.73 15.28
CA ALA A 25 -17.14 2.81 14.33
C ALA A 25 -16.23 2.38 13.17
N VAL A 26 -15.14 1.64 13.44
CA VAL A 26 -14.24 1.09 12.42
C VAL A 26 -14.95 0.08 11.53
N ASP A 27 -15.74 -0.84 12.09
CA ASP A 27 -16.48 -1.83 11.30
C ASP A 27 -17.55 -1.18 10.41
N CYS A 28 -18.32 -0.23 10.95
CA CYS A 28 -19.30 0.55 10.17
C CYS A 28 -18.62 1.33 9.04
N TRP A 29 -17.46 1.92 9.31
CA TRP A 29 -16.67 2.64 8.32
C TRP A 29 -16.13 1.71 7.24
N THR A 30 -15.65 0.54 7.62
CA THR A 30 -15.21 -0.53 6.71
C THR A 30 -16.34 -0.96 5.77
N CYS A 31 -17.55 -1.19 6.30
CA CYS A 31 -18.72 -1.49 5.49
C CYS A 31 -19.11 -0.34 4.54
N LEU A 32 -18.99 0.90 5.00
CA LEU A 32 -19.24 2.08 4.16
C LEU A 32 -18.23 2.14 2.99
N LEU A 33 -16.94 1.98 3.25
CA LEU A 33 -15.92 1.98 2.21
C LEU A 33 -16.14 0.83 1.20
N PHE A 34 -16.51 -0.35 1.68
CA PHE A 34 -16.88 -1.48 0.83
C PHE A 34 -18.05 -1.13 -0.11
N ALA A 35 -19.13 -0.59 0.45
CA ALA A 35 -20.30 -0.20 -0.35
C ALA A 35 -19.97 0.90 -1.38
N ARG A 36 -19.09 1.83 -1.03
CA ARG A 36 -18.62 2.89 -1.94
C ARG A 36 -17.76 2.33 -3.05
N GLY A 37 -16.79 1.47 -2.74
CA GLY A 37 -15.93 0.81 -3.71
C GLY A 37 -16.75 0.05 -4.76
N ARG A 38 -17.76 -0.69 -4.29
CA ARG A 38 -18.72 -1.39 -5.16
C ARG A 38 -19.44 -0.47 -6.15
N ARG A 39 -19.88 0.70 -5.69
CA ARG A 39 -20.58 1.66 -6.55
C ARG A 39 -19.66 2.27 -7.60
N VAL A 40 -18.40 2.52 -7.27
CA VAL A 40 -17.40 3.04 -8.22
C VAL A 40 -17.09 2.02 -9.29
N GLU A 41 -16.83 0.77 -8.91
CA GLU A 41 -16.56 -0.31 -9.86
C GLU A 41 -17.72 -0.56 -10.83
N ALA A 42 -18.98 -0.55 -10.34
CA ALA A 42 -20.15 -0.70 -11.17
C ALA A 42 -20.35 0.43 -12.19
N ARG A 43 -19.72 1.59 -11.97
CA ARG A 43 -19.79 2.77 -12.84
C ARG A 43 -18.51 2.98 -13.65
N ALA A 44 -17.48 2.17 -13.42
CA ALA A 44 -16.22 2.29 -14.14
C ALA A 44 -16.49 2.12 -15.64
N PRO A 45 -16.07 3.05 -16.50
CA PRO A 45 -16.25 2.90 -17.94
C PRO A 45 -15.50 1.65 -18.40
N THR A 46 -16.16 0.86 -19.25
CA THR A 46 -15.55 -0.28 -19.93
C THR A 46 -14.64 0.16 -21.07
N THR A 47 -14.10 1.38 -21.00
CA THR A 47 -13.30 1.98 -22.06
C THR A 47 -12.07 1.12 -22.37
N ARG A 48 -12.06 0.62 -23.59
CA ARG A 48 -10.89 0.05 -24.25
C ARG A 48 -9.81 1.12 -24.26
N GLY A 49 -8.63 0.78 -23.73
CA GLY A 49 -7.50 1.70 -23.61
C GLY A 49 -7.16 2.35 -24.95
N GLY A 50 -7.15 3.66 -24.96
CA GLY A 50 -6.71 4.49 -26.07
C GLY A 50 -5.83 5.67 -25.62
N GLY A 51 -5.60 5.81 -24.32
CA GLY A 51 -4.93 6.99 -23.76
C GLY A 51 -3.47 6.80 -23.33
N ALA A 52 -2.92 5.59 -23.33
CA ALA A 52 -1.54 5.37 -22.87
C ALA A 52 -0.51 6.09 -23.75
N ASP A 53 -0.73 6.17 -25.05
CA ASP A 53 0.15 6.82 -26.01
C ASP A 53 0.06 8.36 -26.02
N THR A 54 -0.86 8.94 -25.26
CA THR A 54 -0.94 10.40 -25.06
C THR A 54 0.00 10.90 -23.98
N PHE A 55 0.60 10.00 -23.22
CA PHE A 55 1.49 10.31 -22.11
C PHE A 55 2.92 9.85 -22.38
N THR A 56 3.88 10.65 -21.91
CA THR A 56 5.28 10.25 -21.75
C THR A 56 5.43 9.57 -20.38
N TRP A 57 5.94 8.35 -20.37
CA TRP A 57 6.09 7.54 -19.18
C TRP A 57 7.53 7.55 -18.68
N VAL A 58 7.74 7.97 -17.44
CA VAL A 58 9.05 7.99 -16.80
C VAL A 58 9.04 7.04 -15.61
N PHE A 59 9.71 5.91 -15.74
CA PHE A 59 9.82 4.91 -14.67
C PHE A 59 11.07 5.19 -13.85
N LEU A 60 10.89 5.51 -12.57
CA LEU A 60 11.98 5.74 -11.60
C LEU A 60 12.21 4.47 -10.79
N VAL A 61 13.42 3.94 -10.85
CA VAL A 61 13.82 2.73 -10.12
C VAL A 61 14.97 3.07 -9.16
N PRO A 62 14.69 3.40 -7.90
CA PRO A 62 15.72 3.60 -6.90
C PRO A 62 16.34 2.23 -6.53
N ALA A 63 17.66 2.10 -6.68
CA ALA A 63 18.40 0.88 -6.44
C ALA A 63 19.57 1.10 -5.47
N LEU A 64 19.69 0.22 -4.49
CA LEU A 64 20.85 0.12 -3.60
C LEU A 64 21.07 -1.36 -3.29
N ASN A 65 22.14 -1.95 -3.84
CA ASN A 65 22.48 -3.37 -3.65
C ASN A 65 21.32 -4.31 -4.02
N GLU A 66 20.89 -4.27 -5.27
CA GLU A 66 19.74 -5.02 -5.80
C GLU A 66 20.16 -6.02 -6.90
N GLU A 67 21.37 -6.58 -6.81
CA GLU A 67 21.94 -7.52 -7.81
C GLU A 67 21.03 -8.71 -8.14
N LEU A 68 20.20 -9.14 -7.16
CA LEU A 68 19.31 -10.28 -7.33
C LEU A 68 18.03 -9.98 -8.13
N THR A 69 17.62 -8.70 -8.22
CA THR A 69 16.28 -8.33 -8.72
C THR A 69 16.32 -7.31 -9.84
N ILE A 70 17.33 -6.46 -9.89
CA ILE A 70 17.35 -5.26 -10.73
C ILE A 70 17.20 -5.57 -12.24
N ARG A 71 17.81 -6.64 -12.75
CA ARG A 71 17.70 -7.03 -14.16
C ARG A 71 16.25 -7.31 -14.54
N ASP A 72 15.59 -8.21 -13.79
CA ASP A 72 14.20 -8.61 -14.05
C ASP A 72 13.25 -7.41 -14.00
N SER A 73 13.42 -6.52 -13.02
CA SER A 73 12.62 -5.30 -12.90
C SER A 73 12.81 -4.37 -14.10
N VAL A 74 14.05 -4.05 -14.47
CA VAL A 74 14.35 -3.12 -15.55
C VAL A 74 13.91 -3.66 -16.91
N GLU A 75 14.20 -4.93 -17.23
CA GLU A 75 13.80 -5.54 -18.51
C GLU A 75 12.28 -5.57 -18.68
N ARG A 76 11.51 -5.80 -17.59
CA ARG A 76 10.05 -5.72 -17.61
C ARG A 76 9.54 -4.31 -17.87
N LEU A 77 10.15 -3.29 -17.31
CA LEU A 77 9.77 -1.89 -17.55
C LEU A 77 10.08 -1.47 -18.99
N LEU A 78 11.20 -1.92 -19.53
CA LEU A 78 11.57 -1.70 -20.93
C LEU A 78 10.62 -2.41 -21.92
N ALA A 79 9.96 -3.49 -21.49
CA ALA A 79 9.00 -4.24 -22.29
C ALA A 79 7.56 -3.69 -22.23
N ILE A 80 7.27 -2.67 -21.42
CA ILE A 80 5.91 -2.10 -21.34
C ILE A 80 5.54 -1.47 -22.68
N PRO A 81 4.38 -1.84 -23.28
CA PRO A 81 3.99 -1.39 -24.62
C PRO A 81 3.37 0.02 -24.58
N VAL A 82 4.22 1.03 -24.52
CA VAL A 82 3.84 2.45 -24.62
C VAL A 82 4.71 3.14 -25.67
N ARG A 83 4.18 4.19 -26.29
CA ARG A 83 4.85 4.89 -27.38
C ARG A 83 6.13 5.60 -26.92
N GLU A 84 6.08 6.26 -25.78
CA GLU A 84 7.17 7.06 -25.26
C GLU A 84 7.44 6.71 -23.79
N ARG A 85 8.64 6.22 -23.53
CA ARG A 85 9.08 5.82 -22.18
C ARG A 85 10.52 6.16 -21.94
N HIS A 86 10.82 6.41 -20.66
CA HIS A 86 12.15 6.53 -20.11
C HIS A 86 12.24 5.68 -18.84
N VAL A 87 13.18 4.77 -18.76
CA VAL A 87 13.47 3.99 -17.56
C VAL A 87 14.72 4.57 -16.91
N LEU A 88 14.54 5.28 -15.81
CA LEU A 88 15.62 5.94 -15.08
C LEU A 88 15.93 5.16 -13.79
N VAL A 89 17.06 4.46 -13.79
CA VAL A 89 17.56 3.74 -12.62
C VAL A 89 18.51 4.64 -11.84
N ILE A 90 18.23 4.80 -10.55
CA ILE A 90 19.06 5.59 -9.64
C ILE A 90 19.87 4.60 -8.77
N ASP A 91 21.11 4.36 -9.16
CA ASP A 91 22.05 3.56 -8.37
C ASP A 91 22.62 4.41 -7.23
N ASP A 92 22.14 4.15 -6.02
CA ASP A 92 22.46 4.93 -4.81
C ASP A 92 23.79 4.49 -4.16
N ALA A 93 24.87 4.43 -4.98
CA ALA A 93 26.21 3.95 -4.62
C ALA A 93 26.24 2.46 -4.21
N SER A 94 25.62 1.58 -5.00
CA SER A 94 25.70 0.13 -4.77
C SER A 94 27.14 -0.37 -4.78
N ASP A 95 27.44 -1.30 -3.87
CA ASP A 95 28.76 -1.94 -3.70
C ASP A 95 28.73 -3.46 -4.00
N ASP A 96 27.59 -3.96 -4.50
CA ASP A 96 27.40 -5.31 -5.05
C ASP A 96 27.51 -5.33 -6.59
N ALA A 97 27.02 -6.39 -7.24
CA ALA A 97 27.03 -6.50 -8.70
C ALA A 97 25.99 -5.62 -9.42
N THR A 98 25.13 -4.85 -8.73
CA THR A 98 24.07 -4.00 -9.34
C THR A 98 24.61 -3.11 -10.46
N PRO A 99 25.69 -2.30 -10.29
CA PRO A 99 26.16 -1.42 -11.36
C PRO A 99 26.70 -2.19 -12.56
N ASN A 100 27.28 -3.37 -12.34
CA ASN A 100 27.78 -4.22 -13.42
C ASN A 100 26.64 -4.80 -14.24
N ILE A 101 25.57 -5.26 -13.58
CA ILE A 101 24.37 -5.78 -14.22
C ILE A 101 23.73 -4.70 -15.09
N LEU A 102 23.53 -3.49 -14.55
CA LEU A 102 22.93 -2.38 -15.28
C LEU A 102 23.71 -2.02 -16.55
N ARG A 103 25.04 -2.06 -16.54
CA ARG A 103 25.88 -1.81 -17.72
C ARG A 103 25.72 -2.84 -18.84
N THR A 104 25.26 -4.04 -18.54
CA THR A 104 25.02 -5.08 -19.54
C THR A 104 23.66 -4.97 -20.24
N ILE A 105 22.76 -4.11 -19.77
CA ILE A 105 21.44 -3.91 -20.38
C ILE A 105 21.57 -2.77 -21.41
N ALA A 106 21.67 -3.14 -22.68
CA ALA A 106 21.78 -2.18 -23.79
C ALA A 106 20.37 -1.85 -24.33
N HIS A 107 19.81 -0.69 -23.94
CA HIS A 107 18.51 -0.24 -24.44
C HIS A 107 18.49 1.31 -24.52
N PRO A 108 17.98 1.92 -25.60
CA PRO A 108 17.97 3.39 -25.78
C PRO A 108 17.15 4.13 -24.71
N ASP A 109 16.08 3.52 -24.22
CA ASP A 109 15.19 4.10 -23.20
C ASP A 109 15.70 3.88 -21.76
N LEU A 110 16.83 3.15 -21.57
CA LEU A 110 17.42 2.96 -20.25
C LEU A 110 18.44 4.04 -19.94
N HIS A 111 18.23 4.71 -18.83
CA HIS A 111 19.14 5.70 -18.29
C HIS A 111 19.56 5.31 -16.87
N VAL A 112 20.85 5.22 -16.61
CA VAL A 112 21.39 4.90 -15.29
C VAL A 112 22.09 6.15 -14.74
N VAL A 113 21.64 6.60 -13.57
CA VAL A 113 22.24 7.71 -12.84
C VAL A 113 22.83 7.15 -11.55
N ARG A 114 24.17 7.19 -11.44
CA ARG A 114 24.85 6.78 -10.22
C ARG A 114 25.06 7.98 -9.31
N ARG A 115 24.66 7.83 -8.05
CA ARG A 115 24.93 8.81 -6.99
C ARG A 115 26.22 8.45 -6.26
N GLU A 116 26.94 9.45 -5.76
CA GLU A 116 28.21 9.30 -5.07
C GLU A 116 28.09 9.78 -3.62
N LEU A 117 28.94 9.18 -2.74
CA LEU A 117 29.07 9.68 -1.36
C LEU A 117 29.71 11.08 -1.39
N PRO A 118 29.33 11.99 -0.50
CA PRO A 118 28.47 11.82 0.68
C PRO A 118 26.97 12.01 0.41
N HIS A 119 26.53 12.21 -0.83
CA HIS A 119 25.12 12.49 -1.17
C HIS A 119 24.29 11.21 -1.35
N ALA A 120 24.93 10.09 -1.72
CA ALA A 120 24.29 8.79 -1.81
C ALA A 120 23.96 8.19 -0.43
N ARG A 121 23.11 7.13 -0.44
CA ARG A 121 22.71 6.34 0.74
C ARG A 121 21.95 7.16 1.81
N ARG A 122 21.29 8.25 1.40
CA ARG A 122 20.47 9.09 2.28
C ARG A 122 18.98 8.72 2.26
N GLY A 123 18.63 7.55 1.74
CA GLY A 123 17.27 7.04 1.69
C GLY A 123 16.58 7.23 0.33
N LYS A 124 15.43 6.57 0.18
CA LYS A 124 14.68 6.51 -1.09
C LYS A 124 14.22 7.89 -1.58
N ALA A 125 13.75 8.75 -0.69
CA ALA A 125 13.34 10.10 -1.03
C ALA A 125 14.46 10.91 -1.68
N ALA A 126 15.69 10.84 -1.16
CA ALA A 126 16.84 11.54 -1.72
C ALA A 126 17.23 11.01 -3.12
N ALA A 127 17.11 9.69 -3.35
CA ALA A 127 17.33 9.09 -4.66
C ALA A 127 16.27 9.53 -5.68
N LEU A 128 14.98 9.52 -5.28
CA LEU A 128 13.88 9.97 -6.13
C LEU A 128 13.96 11.46 -6.44
N ASN A 129 14.31 12.31 -5.49
CA ASN A 129 14.51 13.75 -5.73
C ASN A 129 15.69 14.02 -6.67
N HIS A 130 16.75 13.23 -6.59
CA HIS A 130 17.84 13.32 -7.54
C HIS A 130 17.39 12.98 -8.97
N ALA A 131 16.58 11.91 -9.11
CA ALA A 131 15.97 11.57 -10.40
C ALA A 131 15.07 12.70 -10.92
N TYR A 132 14.23 13.27 -10.08
CA TYR A 132 13.34 14.37 -10.44
C TYR A 132 14.13 15.61 -10.94
N ALA A 133 15.25 15.93 -10.31
CA ALA A 133 16.07 17.07 -10.67
C ALA A 133 16.70 16.94 -12.07
N VAL A 134 16.93 15.72 -12.57
CA VAL A 134 17.50 15.50 -13.91
C VAL A 134 16.44 15.32 -15.01
N LEU A 135 15.15 15.29 -14.66
CA LEU A 135 14.06 15.11 -15.64
C LEU A 135 14.00 16.23 -16.69
N PRO A 136 14.15 17.53 -16.34
CA PRO A 136 14.06 18.60 -17.34
C PRO A 136 15.07 18.46 -18.49
N GLU A 137 16.30 18.04 -18.18
CA GLU A 137 17.35 17.82 -19.21
C GLU A 137 17.02 16.63 -20.12
N ARG A 138 16.23 15.66 -19.63
CA ARG A 138 15.88 14.44 -20.35
C ARG A 138 14.63 14.59 -21.20
N LEU A 139 13.66 15.34 -20.69
CA LEU A 139 12.34 15.48 -21.31
C LEU A 139 12.25 16.68 -22.27
N GLY A 140 13.16 17.67 -22.15
CA GLY A 140 13.09 18.92 -22.93
C GLY A 140 11.77 19.66 -22.69
N ASP A 141 11.15 20.14 -23.74
CA ASP A 141 9.95 20.99 -23.72
C ASP A 141 8.62 20.18 -23.70
N VAL A 142 8.65 18.93 -23.20
CA VAL A 142 7.42 18.13 -23.08
C VAL A 142 6.48 18.76 -22.06
N ASP A 143 5.19 18.84 -22.41
CA ASP A 143 4.15 19.32 -21.51
C ASP A 143 4.06 18.45 -20.25
N ARG A 144 4.37 19.02 -19.10
CA ARG A 144 4.46 18.34 -17.81
C ARG A 144 3.11 17.76 -17.34
N GLU A 145 1.99 18.25 -17.87
CA GLU A 145 0.67 17.65 -17.61
C GLU A 145 0.51 16.27 -18.28
N ASN A 146 1.26 16.03 -19.35
CA ASN A 146 1.24 14.80 -20.11
C ASN A 146 2.41 13.84 -19.77
N VAL A 147 3.20 14.16 -18.75
CA VAL A 147 4.25 13.28 -18.24
C VAL A 147 3.76 12.55 -16.97
N ILE A 148 3.86 11.23 -17.00
CA ILE A 148 3.54 10.38 -15.84
C ILE A 148 4.82 9.77 -15.28
N VAL A 149 5.16 10.14 -14.05
CA VAL A 149 6.30 9.62 -13.31
C VAL A 149 5.85 8.42 -12.48
N VAL A 150 6.46 7.28 -12.72
CA VAL A 150 6.11 5.99 -12.11
C VAL A 150 7.23 5.54 -11.18
N VAL A 151 6.96 5.37 -9.91
CA VAL A 151 7.94 4.82 -8.96
C VAL A 151 7.75 3.29 -8.89
N VAL A 152 8.82 2.55 -9.21
CA VAL A 152 8.86 1.09 -9.13
C VAL A 152 10.08 0.68 -8.32
N ASP A 153 9.89 -0.12 -7.28
CA ASP A 153 10.99 -0.64 -6.48
C ASP A 153 11.84 -1.62 -7.33
N ALA A 154 13.13 -1.75 -7.01
CA ALA A 154 14.06 -2.60 -7.78
C ALA A 154 13.72 -4.10 -7.77
N ASP A 155 12.80 -4.55 -6.92
CA ASP A 155 12.17 -5.88 -6.93
C ASP A 155 10.75 -5.88 -7.51
N GLY A 156 10.30 -4.72 -8.02
CA GLY A 156 8.95 -4.52 -8.56
C GLY A 156 8.79 -5.11 -9.96
N ARG A 157 7.70 -5.83 -10.17
CA ARG A 157 7.27 -6.35 -11.48
C ARG A 157 5.95 -5.68 -11.84
N LEU A 158 6.01 -4.62 -12.61
CA LEU A 158 4.82 -3.92 -13.07
C LEU A 158 4.14 -4.72 -14.18
N ASP A 159 2.80 -4.81 -14.12
CA ASP A 159 2.00 -5.46 -15.16
C ASP A 159 2.18 -4.72 -16.50
N PRO A 160 2.42 -5.42 -17.62
CA PRO A 160 2.59 -4.80 -18.93
C PRO A 160 1.40 -3.94 -19.38
N THR A 161 0.19 -4.25 -18.89
CA THR A 161 -1.04 -3.50 -19.21
C THR A 161 -1.32 -2.34 -18.25
N ALA A 162 -0.47 -2.14 -17.24
CA ALA A 162 -0.69 -1.13 -16.19
C ALA A 162 -0.85 0.28 -16.76
N ALA A 163 -0.02 0.69 -17.72
CA ALA A 163 -0.10 2.00 -18.36
C ALA A 163 -1.45 2.23 -19.04
N VAL A 164 -2.01 1.20 -19.72
CA VAL A 164 -3.31 1.27 -20.39
C VAL A 164 -4.45 1.49 -19.37
N HIS A 165 -4.41 0.80 -18.24
CA HIS A 165 -5.46 0.95 -17.22
C HIS A 165 -5.33 2.27 -16.46
N VAL A 166 -4.12 2.66 -16.12
CA VAL A 166 -3.83 3.88 -15.34
C VAL A 166 -4.10 5.15 -16.15
N SER A 167 -3.80 5.16 -17.47
CA SER A 167 -4.05 6.31 -18.34
C SER A 167 -5.50 6.78 -18.32
N THR A 168 -6.46 5.88 -18.13
CA THR A 168 -7.89 6.22 -18.05
C THR A 168 -8.21 7.15 -16.87
N HIS A 169 -7.46 7.06 -15.78
CA HIS A 169 -7.61 7.96 -14.64
C HIS A 169 -7.01 9.35 -14.92
N PHE A 170 -5.86 9.39 -15.61
CA PHE A 170 -5.19 10.63 -15.96
C PHE A 170 -5.88 11.44 -17.08
N ALA A 171 -6.94 10.90 -17.68
CA ALA A 171 -7.84 11.68 -18.51
C ALA A 171 -8.57 12.79 -17.72
N ASP A 172 -8.75 12.64 -16.41
CA ASP A 172 -9.16 13.71 -15.50
C ASP A 172 -7.91 14.52 -15.10
N PRO A 173 -7.80 15.81 -15.53
CA PRO A 173 -6.61 16.63 -15.23
C PRO A 173 -6.42 16.90 -13.73
N ALA A 174 -7.47 16.73 -12.90
CA ALA A 174 -7.37 16.86 -11.46
C ALA A 174 -6.75 15.62 -10.77
N VAL A 175 -6.50 14.54 -11.51
CA VAL A 175 -5.83 13.35 -10.95
C VAL A 175 -4.33 13.59 -10.92
N GLY A 176 -3.78 13.74 -9.71
CA GLY A 176 -2.36 13.91 -9.46
C GLY A 176 -1.62 12.59 -9.25
N GLY A 177 -2.31 11.55 -8.78
CA GLY A 177 -1.67 10.27 -8.52
C GLY A 177 -2.61 9.07 -8.65
N VAL A 178 -2.04 7.94 -9.09
CA VAL A 178 -2.73 6.64 -9.18
C VAL A 178 -1.84 5.57 -8.58
N GLN A 179 -2.41 4.72 -7.73
CA GLN A 179 -1.72 3.58 -7.14
C GLN A 179 -2.16 2.28 -7.82
N ALA A 180 -1.21 1.50 -8.31
CA ALA A 180 -1.46 0.12 -8.74
C ALA A 180 -1.71 -0.81 -7.55
N LEU A 181 -2.40 -1.92 -7.79
CA LEU A 181 -2.61 -2.95 -6.77
C LEU A 181 -1.29 -3.70 -6.51
N VAL A 182 -0.77 -3.56 -5.31
CA VAL A 182 0.43 -4.31 -4.89
C VAL A 182 0.06 -5.77 -4.62
N ARG A 183 0.87 -6.70 -5.11
CA ARG A 183 0.74 -8.14 -4.87
C ARG A 183 2.09 -8.74 -4.51
N ILE A 184 2.08 -9.94 -3.94
CA ILE A 184 3.29 -10.68 -3.59
C ILE A 184 3.47 -11.86 -4.55
N TYR A 185 4.65 -12.00 -5.18
CA TYR A 185 4.89 -13.11 -6.11
C TYR A 185 5.42 -14.38 -5.43
N ASN A 186 6.24 -14.29 -4.38
CA ASN A 186 6.80 -15.45 -3.66
C ASN A 186 5.88 -15.98 -2.54
N ARG A 187 4.63 -16.31 -2.85
CA ARG A 187 3.57 -16.75 -1.90
C ARG A 187 3.72 -18.21 -1.45
N ARG A 188 4.92 -18.68 -1.14
CA ARG A 188 5.18 -20.09 -0.80
C ARG A 188 4.89 -20.43 0.66
N GLY A 189 4.95 -19.46 1.57
CA GLY A 189 4.73 -19.63 3.00
C GLY A 189 3.52 -18.88 3.52
N LEU A 190 3.03 -19.25 4.71
CA LEU A 190 1.90 -18.58 5.36
C LEU A 190 2.15 -17.07 5.52
N LEU A 191 3.38 -16.68 5.88
CA LEU A 191 3.73 -15.30 6.13
C LEU A 191 3.67 -14.44 4.85
N THR A 192 4.25 -14.91 3.74
CA THR A 192 4.21 -14.22 2.45
C THR A 192 2.82 -14.22 1.84
N TRP A 193 2.05 -15.30 2.05
CA TRP A 193 0.66 -15.38 1.65
C TRP A 193 -0.21 -14.37 2.42
N CYS A 194 -0.04 -14.22 3.75
CA CYS A 194 -0.76 -13.22 4.53
C CYS A 194 -0.43 -11.78 4.08
N GLN A 195 0.81 -11.50 3.68
CA GLN A 195 1.19 -10.21 3.11
C GLN A 195 0.46 -9.93 1.78
N ASP A 196 0.30 -10.93 0.90
CA ASP A 196 -0.49 -10.77 -0.32
C ASP A 196 -1.97 -10.49 -0.02
N VAL A 197 -2.55 -11.16 0.98
CA VAL A 197 -3.91 -10.89 1.47
C VAL A 197 -4.01 -9.47 2.02
N GLU A 198 -3.02 -9.01 2.80
CA GLU A 198 -2.95 -7.66 3.36
C GLU A 198 -3.03 -6.58 2.27
N PHE A 199 -2.18 -6.66 1.24
CA PHE A 199 -2.19 -5.71 0.13
C PHE A 199 -3.47 -5.80 -0.69
N SER A 200 -3.97 -7.00 -0.92
CA SER A 200 -5.22 -7.22 -1.66
C SER A 200 -6.42 -6.61 -0.93
N VAL A 201 -6.54 -6.82 0.38
CA VAL A 201 -7.59 -6.21 1.22
C VAL A 201 -7.46 -4.68 1.23
N TYR A 202 -6.25 -4.17 1.39
CA TYR A 202 -6.00 -2.73 1.39
C TYR A 202 -6.46 -2.07 0.08
N GLY A 203 -6.10 -2.65 -1.07
CA GLY A 203 -6.49 -2.14 -2.38
C GLY A 203 -7.99 -2.25 -2.65
N HIS A 204 -8.57 -3.45 -2.51
CA HIS A 204 -9.95 -3.72 -2.90
C HIS A 204 -11.01 -3.15 -1.95
N LEU A 205 -10.66 -2.95 -0.69
CA LEU A 205 -11.58 -2.42 0.30
C LEU A 205 -11.34 -0.93 0.56
N TYR A 206 -10.20 -0.62 1.17
CA TYR A 206 -9.95 0.74 1.67
C TYR A 206 -9.69 1.74 0.54
N GLN A 207 -8.78 1.41 -0.36
CA GLN A 207 -8.40 2.32 -1.43
C GLN A 207 -9.49 2.44 -2.52
N ALA A 208 -10.11 1.32 -2.90
CA ALA A 208 -11.24 1.34 -3.83
C ALA A 208 -12.44 2.15 -3.28
N GLY A 209 -12.70 2.06 -1.98
CA GLY A 209 -13.71 2.88 -1.31
C GLY A 209 -13.43 4.38 -1.41
N ARG A 210 -12.15 4.77 -1.29
CA ARG A 210 -11.65 6.16 -1.36
C ARG A 210 -11.66 6.74 -2.77
N ASN A 211 -11.68 5.90 -3.81
CA ASN A 211 -11.77 6.36 -5.20
C ASN A 211 -12.93 7.32 -5.43
N SER A 212 -14.07 7.09 -4.79
CA SER A 212 -15.24 7.94 -4.95
C SER A 212 -15.05 9.38 -4.43
N TRP A 213 -14.09 9.56 -3.52
CA TRP A 213 -13.71 10.88 -2.98
C TRP A 213 -12.47 11.47 -3.66
N GLY A 214 -11.71 10.66 -4.41
CA GLY A 214 -10.41 11.05 -4.93
C GLY A 214 -9.33 11.11 -3.85
N THR A 215 -9.47 10.33 -2.79
CA THR A 215 -8.55 10.32 -1.65
C THR A 215 -7.86 8.96 -1.45
N ALA A 216 -7.78 8.14 -2.50
CA ALA A 216 -6.97 6.94 -2.45
C ALA A 216 -5.50 7.33 -2.22
N GLY A 217 -4.87 6.68 -1.24
CA GLY A 217 -3.49 6.97 -0.83
C GLY A 217 -2.47 6.34 -1.77
N MET A 218 -1.21 6.73 -1.61
CA MET A 218 -0.08 6.23 -2.37
C MET A 218 0.74 5.25 -1.53
N GLY A 219 1.33 4.28 -2.18
CA GLY A 219 2.34 3.35 -1.67
C GLY A 219 3.57 3.38 -2.57
N GLY A 220 4.75 3.11 -2.04
CA GLY A 220 6.03 3.39 -2.70
C GLY A 220 6.36 2.56 -3.93
N ASN A 221 5.59 1.49 -4.23
CA ASN A 221 5.80 0.63 -5.39
C ASN A 221 4.55 0.64 -6.27
N GLY A 222 4.73 0.87 -7.58
CA GLY A 222 3.61 1.02 -8.53
C GLY A 222 2.81 2.30 -8.30
N GLN A 223 3.47 3.38 -7.90
CA GLN A 223 2.91 4.70 -7.72
C GLN A 223 3.11 5.53 -9.00
N PHE A 224 2.03 5.98 -9.61
CA PHE A 224 1.99 6.82 -10.81
C PHE A 224 1.65 8.24 -10.40
N ASN A 225 2.44 9.22 -10.83
CA ASN A 225 2.24 10.62 -10.48
C ASN A 225 2.26 11.48 -11.74
N ARG A 226 1.33 12.41 -11.89
CA ARG A 226 1.43 13.45 -12.90
C ARG A 226 2.58 14.38 -12.53
N LEU A 227 3.45 14.69 -13.50
CA LEU A 227 4.64 15.50 -13.21
C LEU A 227 4.27 16.91 -12.74
N SER A 228 3.25 17.55 -13.32
CA SER A 228 2.76 18.86 -12.84
C SER A 228 2.22 18.83 -11.41
N ALA A 229 1.68 17.69 -10.96
CA ALA A 229 1.27 17.51 -9.57
C ALA A 229 2.47 17.35 -8.63
N LEU A 230 3.53 16.68 -9.07
CA LEU A 230 4.80 16.65 -8.33
C LEU A 230 5.41 18.04 -8.19
N ASP A 231 5.35 18.86 -9.26
CA ASP A 231 5.85 20.22 -9.24
C ASP A 231 5.12 21.09 -8.22
N ASP A 232 3.79 20.98 -8.15
CA ASP A 232 2.94 21.75 -7.21
C ASP A 232 3.24 21.47 -5.73
N VAL A 233 3.68 20.25 -5.41
CA VAL A 233 4.04 19.88 -4.03
C VAL A 233 5.54 19.87 -3.74
N SER A 234 6.36 20.19 -4.74
CA SER A 234 7.81 20.28 -4.57
C SER A 234 8.21 21.41 -3.63
N ASP A 235 9.23 21.14 -2.82
CA ASP A 235 9.98 22.15 -2.09
C ASP A 235 11.41 22.28 -2.66
N LEU A 236 12.28 23.01 -1.97
CA LEU A 236 13.67 23.21 -2.41
C LEU A 236 14.47 21.91 -2.61
N THR A 237 14.02 20.82 -2.03
CA THR A 237 14.69 19.49 -2.10
C THR A 237 14.04 18.57 -3.12
N GLY A 238 12.84 18.90 -3.60
CA GLY A 238 12.03 18.12 -4.52
C GLY A 238 10.70 17.65 -3.92
N PRO A 239 9.93 16.84 -4.66
CA PRO A 239 8.60 16.43 -4.22
C PRO A 239 8.59 15.41 -3.08
N TRP A 240 9.62 14.59 -2.87
CA TRP A 240 9.67 13.59 -1.80
C TRP A 240 10.40 14.13 -0.57
N ARG A 241 9.70 14.30 0.54
CA ARG A 241 10.29 14.69 1.82
C ARG A 241 11.03 13.54 2.47
N ASP A 242 12.06 13.83 3.26
CA ASP A 242 12.77 12.82 4.06
C ASP A 242 11.86 12.30 5.19
N ARG A 243 11.07 11.28 4.86
CA ARG A 243 10.15 10.57 5.74
C ARG A 243 10.36 9.06 5.61
N LEU A 244 9.98 8.30 6.63
CA LEU A 244 10.06 6.84 6.59
C LEU A 244 9.03 6.20 5.64
N THR A 245 7.99 6.96 5.28
CA THR A 245 6.98 6.65 4.26
C THR A 245 6.81 7.90 3.40
N GLU A 246 7.79 8.17 2.55
CA GLU A 246 7.85 9.32 1.64
C GLU A 246 6.71 9.34 0.62
N ASP A 247 6.24 8.15 0.27
CA ASP A 247 5.12 7.86 -0.62
C ASP A 247 3.78 8.30 -0.02
N GLN A 248 3.52 7.91 1.22
CA GLN A 248 2.32 8.32 1.95
C GLN A 248 2.32 9.83 2.20
N ASP A 249 3.44 10.40 2.63
CA ASP A 249 3.59 11.86 2.84
C ASP A 249 3.28 12.62 1.55
N LEU A 250 3.84 12.17 0.41
CA LEU A 250 3.57 12.75 -0.90
C LEU A 250 2.08 12.67 -1.24
N GLY A 251 1.46 11.49 -1.12
CA GLY A 251 0.04 11.29 -1.44
C GLY A 251 -0.88 12.18 -0.62
N LEU A 252 -0.61 12.34 0.68
CA LEU A 252 -1.38 13.22 1.56
C LEU A 252 -1.22 14.69 1.20
N ARG A 253 -0.01 15.15 0.81
CA ARG A 253 0.24 16.53 0.36
C ARG A 253 -0.44 16.83 -0.99
N LEU A 254 -0.45 15.87 -1.91
CA LEU A 254 -1.21 16.00 -3.15
C LEU A 254 -2.70 16.22 -2.86
N ILE A 255 -3.30 15.41 -1.98
CA ILE A 255 -4.70 15.56 -1.57
C ILE A 255 -4.93 16.91 -0.88
N ALA A 256 -4.02 17.34 -0.01
CA ALA A 256 -4.13 18.63 0.69
C ALA A 256 -4.10 19.82 -0.28
N ARG A 257 -3.41 19.69 -1.44
CA ARG A 257 -3.38 20.70 -2.52
C ARG A 257 -4.57 20.61 -3.48
N GLY A 258 -5.45 19.61 -3.32
CA GLY A 258 -6.64 19.44 -4.14
C GLY A 258 -6.50 18.44 -5.29
N TRP A 259 -5.33 17.83 -5.45
CA TRP A 259 -5.16 16.75 -6.40
C TRP A 259 -5.91 15.49 -5.97
N LYS A 260 -6.46 14.76 -6.93
CA LYS A 260 -7.14 13.49 -6.66
C LYS A 260 -6.16 12.33 -6.69
N GLY A 261 -6.23 11.47 -5.67
CA GLY A 261 -5.61 10.16 -5.64
C GLY A 261 -6.58 9.07 -6.08
N ARG A 262 -6.10 8.08 -6.85
CA ARG A 262 -6.89 6.95 -7.35
C ARG A 262 -6.19 5.63 -7.07
N GLN A 263 -6.98 4.56 -6.93
CA GLN A 263 -6.52 3.18 -6.91
C GLN A 263 -6.98 2.49 -8.19
N GLU A 264 -6.07 1.94 -8.98
CA GLU A 264 -6.42 1.08 -10.12
C GLU A 264 -6.19 -0.39 -9.74
N LEU A 265 -7.27 -1.18 -9.76
CA LEU A 265 -7.23 -2.58 -9.33
C LEU A 265 -6.83 -3.55 -10.46
N ARG A 266 -6.94 -3.12 -11.73
CA ARG A 266 -6.54 -3.90 -12.90
C ARG A 266 -5.06 -3.74 -13.22
N ALA A 267 -4.45 -2.63 -12.83
CA ALA A 267 -3.01 -2.46 -12.87
C ALA A 267 -2.39 -3.07 -11.61
N THR A 268 -1.50 -4.03 -11.79
CA THR A 268 -0.81 -4.67 -10.66
C THR A 268 0.68 -4.42 -10.71
N VAL A 269 1.28 -4.33 -9.53
CA VAL A 269 2.72 -4.43 -9.34
C VAL A 269 2.98 -5.54 -8.34
N THR A 270 3.78 -6.53 -8.73
CA THR A 270 4.15 -7.60 -7.82
C THR A 270 5.54 -7.35 -7.25
N GLN A 271 5.75 -7.70 -5.99
CA GLN A 271 7.01 -7.52 -5.29
C GLN A 271 7.32 -8.73 -4.41
N GLN A 272 8.53 -8.79 -3.88
CA GLN A 272 8.95 -9.85 -2.97
C GLN A 272 8.34 -9.65 -1.57
N GLY A 273 7.62 -10.67 -1.08
CA GLY A 273 7.19 -10.74 0.31
C GLY A 273 8.30 -11.23 1.21
N LEU A 274 8.24 -10.89 2.48
CA LEU A 274 9.23 -11.28 3.50
C LEU A 274 8.89 -12.64 4.08
N SER A 275 9.81 -13.59 3.98
CA SER A 275 9.69 -14.93 4.58
C SER A 275 10.07 -14.95 6.06
N SER A 276 10.84 -13.97 6.53
CA SER A 276 11.27 -13.85 7.93
C SER A 276 10.35 -12.95 8.75
N ALA A 277 9.78 -13.47 9.85
CA ALA A 277 8.97 -12.70 10.80
C ALA A 277 9.76 -11.51 11.39
N ARG A 278 11.07 -11.68 11.65
CA ARG A 278 11.92 -10.60 12.16
C ARG A 278 12.07 -9.47 11.14
N ALA A 279 12.25 -9.79 9.87
CA ALA A 279 12.32 -8.82 8.78
C ALA A 279 10.97 -8.10 8.60
N LEU A 280 9.85 -8.85 8.66
CA LEU A 280 8.50 -8.29 8.60
C LEU A 280 8.25 -7.29 9.74
N VAL A 281 8.55 -7.64 10.98
CA VAL A 281 8.39 -6.75 12.14
C VAL A 281 9.24 -5.48 11.97
N ARG A 282 10.47 -5.58 11.45
CA ARG A 282 11.30 -4.39 11.14
C ARG A 282 10.64 -3.49 10.11
N GLN A 283 10.19 -4.05 8.99
CA GLN A 283 9.54 -3.32 7.90
C GLN A 283 8.24 -2.65 8.38
N ARG A 284 7.35 -3.40 9.05
CA ARG A 284 6.08 -2.87 9.56
C ARG A 284 6.30 -1.83 10.66
N THR A 285 7.35 -1.96 11.50
CA THR A 285 7.74 -0.91 12.46
C THR A 285 8.09 0.38 11.75
N ARG A 286 8.84 0.33 10.65
CA ARG A 286 9.19 1.50 9.84
C ARG A 286 7.93 2.16 9.27
N TRP A 287 7.01 1.38 8.70
CA TRP A 287 5.76 1.90 8.16
C TRP A 287 4.86 2.51 9.23
N SER A 288 4.69 1.83 10.35
CA SER A 288 3.93 2.36 11.48
C SER A 288 4.55 3.65 12.04
N GLN A 289 5.88 3.75 12.11
CA GLN A 289 6.58 4.97 12.51
C GLN A 289 6.40 6.10 11.47
N GLY A 290 6.38 5.79 10.17
CA GLY A 290 6.05 6.73 9.10
C GLY A 290 4.63 7.28 9.24
N ASN A 291 3.65 6.44 9.56
CA ASN A 291 2.28 6.87 9.86
C ASN A 291 2.24 7.87 11.04
N LEU A 292 3.04 7.64 12.09
CA LEU A 292 3.14 8.59 13.21
C LEU A 292 3.77 9.93 12.77
N GLN A 293 4.72 9.91 11.82
CA GLN A 293 5.28 11.14 11.25
C GLN A 293 4.25 11.91 10.43
N ALA A 294 3.35 11.22 9.72
CA ALA A 294 2.32 11.84 8.90
C ALA A 294 1.29 12.66 9.70
N VAL A 295 1.19 12.47 11.02
CA VAL A 295 0.34 13.29 11.91
C VAL A 295 0.68 14.78 11.82
N THR A 296 1.90 15.14 11.44
CA THR A 296 2.30 16.55 11.20
C THR A 296 1.49 17.23 10.09
N LEU A 297 0.86 16.45 9.19
CA LEU A 297 0.02 16.96 8.09
C LEU A 297 -1.45 17.22 8.50
N THR A 298 -1.81 16.98 9.77
CA THR A 298 -3.21 17.12 10.25
C THR A 298 -3.81 18.49 9.92
N SER A 299 -3.05 19.58 10.12
CA SER A 299 -3.53 20.94 9.86
C SER A 299 -3.80 21.20 8.35
N GLU A 300 -2.98 20.62 7.48
CA GLU A 300 -3.15 20.71 6.03
C GLU A 300 -4.38 19.91 5.58
N LEU A 301 -4.56 18.70 6.10
CA LEU A 301 -5.68 17.83 5.76
C LEU A 301 -7.03 18.31 6.30
N VAL A 302 -7.06 18.98 7.45
CA VAL A 302 -8.28 19.65 7.95
C VAL A 302 -8.76 20.73 6.98
N ARG A 303 -7.85 21.40 6.29
CA ARG A 303 -8.16 22.47 5.31
C ARG A 303 -8.26 21.95 3.89
N ALA A 304 -7.97 20.68 3.63
CA ALA A 304 -8.01 20.09 2.30
C ALA A 304 -9.36 20.30 1.60
N PRO A 305 -9.39 20.57 0.29
CA PRO A 305 -10.63 20.80 -0.47
C PRO A 305 -11.32 19.48 -0.82
N VAL A 306 -11.65 18.69 0.20
CA VAL A 306 -12.30 17.38 0.07
C VAL A 306 -13.61 17.34 0.83
N PRO A 307 -14.58 16.50 0.44
CA PRO A 307 -15.84 16.34 1.18
C PRO A 307 -15.60 15.94 2.65
N LEU A 308 -16.54 16.33 3.53
CA LEU A 308 -16.42 16.07 4.98
C LEU A 308 -16.14 14.59 5.29
N GLY A 309 -16.83 13.66 4.63
CA GLY A 309 -16.62 12.22 4.84
C GLY A 309 -15.19 11.77 4.47
N ALA A 310 -14.62 12.31 3.38
CA ALA A 310 -13.24 12.06 2.99
C ALA A 310 -12.25 12.65 4.01
N ARG A 311 -12.54 13.85 4.52
CA ARG A 311 -11.72 14.50 5.55
C ARG A 311 -11.70 13.70 6.84
N VAL A 312 -12.85 13.21 7.27
CA VAL A 312 -12.97 12.32 8.45
C VAL A 312 -12.18 11.04 8.24
N ASP A 313 -12.25 10.42 7.04
CA ASP A 313 -11.49 9.22 6.71
C ASP A 313 -9.97 9.47 6.76
N LEU A 314 -9.50 10.56 6.16
CA LEU A 314 -8.07 10.92 6.18
C LEU A 314 -7.55 11.12 7.61
N LEU A 315 -8.31 11.86 8.44
CA LEU A 315 -7.94 12.10 9.84
C LEU A 315 -8.00 10.81 10.67
N ALA A 316 -9.02 9.97 10.46
CA ALA A 316 -9.11 8.67 11.13
C ALA A 316 -7.95 7.75 10.74
N GLN A 317 -7.50 7.79 9.48
CA GLN A 317 -6.33 7.04 9.02
C GLN A 317 -5.04 7.52 9.68
N LEU A 318 -4.83 8.84 9.82
CA LEU A 318 -3.67 9.38 10.55
C LEU A 318 -3.67 8.97 12.03
N LEU A 319 -4.84 8.89 12.65
CA LEU A 319 -5.01 8.50 14.03
C LEU A 319 -5.10 6.97 14.23
N MET A 320 -4.93 6.18 13.16
CA MET A 320 -5.00 4.70 13.24
C MET A 320 -4.08 4.12 14.33
N PRO A 321 -2.82 4.55 14.51
CA PRO A 321 -1.99 4.02 15.59
C PRO A 321 -2.60 4.26 16.98
N LEU A 322 -3.31 5.37 17.18
CA LEU A 322 -4.01 5.67 18.44
C LEU A 322 -5.18 4.71 18.68
N TRP A 323 -6.03 4.52 17.65
CA TRP A 323 -7.17 3.59 17.75
C TRP A 323 -6.72 2.15 17.99
N GLN A 324 -5.71 1.71 17.28
CA GLN A 324 -5.07 0.40 17.49
C GLN A 324 -4.49 0.30 18.90
N GLY A 325 -3.87 1.36 19.42
CA GLY A 325 -3.34 1.45 20.78
C GLY A 325 -4.43 1.24 21.84
N ILE A 326 -5.57 1.92 21.69
CA ILE A 326 -6.71 1.79 22.61
C ILE A 326 -7.26 0.36 22.60
N ILE A 327 -7.53 -0.20 21.41
CA ILE A 327 -8.06 -1.56 21.28
C ILE A 327 -7.13 -2.58 21.92
N GLY A 328 -5.85 -2.48 21.70
CA GLY A 328 -4.93 -3.43 22.22
C GLY A 328 -4.61 -3.26 23.70
N ALA A 329 -4.54 -2.04 24.21
CA ALA A 329 -4.46 -1.82 25.67
C ALA A 329 -5.66 -2.44 26.37
N THR A 330 -6.86 -2.29 25.80
CA THR A 330 -8.09 -2.89 26.29
C THR A 330 -8.00 -4.42 26.29
N PHE A 331 -7.49 -5.00 25.20
CA PHE A 331 -7.29 -6.44 25.10
C PHE A 331 -6.29 -6.95 26.15
N LEU A 332 -5.16 -6.26 26.33
CA LEU A 332 -4.16 -6.60 27.33
C LEU A 332 -4.76 -6.57 28.74
N VAL A 333 -5.52 -5.52 29.09
CA VAL A 333 -6.23 -5.41 30.36
C VAL A 333 -7.19 -6.58 30.55
N ALA A 334 -7.96 -6.94 29.51
CA ALA A 334 -8.89 -8.08 29.57
C ALA A 334 -8.16 -9.41 29.85
N VAL A 335 -7.03 -9.65 29.18
CA VAL A 335 -6.19 -10.84 29.38
C VAL A 335 -5.65 -10.91 30.82
N VAL A 336 -5.14 -9.79 31.33
CA VAL A 336 -4.62 -9.70 32.70
C VAL A 336 -5.72 -9.96 33.74
N LEU A 337 -6.89 -9.33 33.61
CA LEU A 337 -8.00 -9.53 34.54
C LEU A 337 -8.51 -10.99 34.53
N THR A 338 -8.51 -11.62 33.35
CA THR A 338 -8.85 -13.04 33.22
C THR A 338 -7.82 -13.93 33.90
N GLY A 339 -6.53 -13.68 33.67
CA GLY A 339 -5.43 -14.42 34.30
C GLY A 339 -5.42 -14.30 35.82
N LEU A 340 -5.76 -13.12 36.33
CA LEU A 340 -5.91 -12.84 37.77
C LEU A 340 -7.25 -13.38 38.35
N ARG A 341 -8.12 -13.96 37.52
CA ARG A 341 -9.46 -14.45 37.90
C ARG A 341 -10.37 -13.36 38.48
N VAL A 342 -10.10 -12.11 38.23
CA VAL A 342 -10.91 -10.94 38.68
C VAL A 342 -12.19 -10.82 37.84
N ALA A 343 -12.04 -11.02 36.52
CA ALA A 343 -13.17 -11.05 35.58
C ALA A 343 -12.84 -12.03 34.45
N PRO A 344 -13.62 -13.07 34.23
CA PRO A 344 -13.41 -13.96 33.09
C PRO A 344 -13.66 -13.17 31.80
N PHE A 345 -12.82 -13.40 30.79
CA PHE A 345 -13.00 -12.85 29.44
C PHE A 345 -14.38 -13.18 28.85
N TRP A 346 -14.91 -14.30 29.34
CA TRP A 346 -16.25 -14.79 29.08
C TRP A 346 -16.99 -15.06 30.40
N GLY A 347 -17.88 -14.17 30.77
CA GLY A 347 -18.63 -14.22 32.03
C GLY A 347 -19.79 -15.24 32.08
N GLY A 348 -19.78 -16.31 31.26
CA GLY A 348 -20.86 -17.29 31.21
C GLY A 348 -22.20 -16.77 30.69
N GLY A 349 -22.16 -15.64 29.95
CA GLY A 349 -23.33 -15.05 29.31
C GLY A 349 -23.89 -15.92 28.16
N PRO A 350 -25.04 -15.56 27.59
CA PRO A 350 -25.67 -16.32 26.52
C PRO A 350 -24.78 -16.40 25.28
N SER A 351 -24.82 -17.51 24.55
CA SER A 351 -23.96 -17.87 23.44
C SER A 351 -23.96 -16.83 22.29
N TRP A 352 -25.04 -16.03 22.14
CA TRP A 352 -25.10 -14.97 21.13
C TRP A 352 -24.06 -13.86 21.34
N GLN A 353 -23.61 -13.63 22.57
CA GLN A 353 -22.54 -12.66 22.86
C GLN A 353 -21.22 -13.07 22.21
N LEU A 354 -20.93 -14.38 22.11
CA LEU A 354 -19.75 -14.89 21.38
C LEU A 354 -19.80 -14.53 19.90
N LEU A 355 -20.99 -14.59 19.29
CA LEU A 355 -21.17 -14.18 17.88
C LEU A 355 -20.93 -12.68 17.71
N VAL A 356 -21.37 -11.86 18.66
CA VAL A 356 -21.11 -10.41 18.63
C VAL A 356 -19.62 -10.12 18.76
N PHE A 357 -18.95 -10.72 19.72
CA PHE A 357 -17.50 -10.59 19.88
C PHE A 357 -16.73 -11.05 18.65
N TYR A 358 -17.13 -12.20 18.09
CA TYR A 358 -16.53 -12.68 16.84
C TYR A 358 -16.74 -11.69 15.70
N ALA A 359 -17.94 -11.19 15.51
CA ALA A 359 -18.26 -10.22 14.46
C ALA A 359 -17.44 -8.93 14.63
N LEU A 360 -17.30 -8.41 15.84
CA LEU A 360 -16.51 -7.20 16.13
C LEU A 360 -14.99 -7.43 16.00
N ALA A 361 -14.50 -8.60 16.37
CA ALA A 361 -13.05 -8.88 16.33
C ALA A 361 -12.54 -9.28 14.93
N PHE A 362 -13.38 -9.90 14.12
CA PHE A 362 -13.02 -10.50 12.83
C PHE A 362 -13.77 -9.88 11.64
N GLY A 363 -14.88 -9.18 11.90
CA GLY A 363 -15.80 -8.71 10.86
C GLY A 363 -15.14 -7.84 9.81
N GLY A 364 -14.39 -6.82 10.21
CA GLY A 364 -13.70 -5.92 9.29
C GLY A 364 -12.71 -6.64 8.37
N THR A 365 -11.93 -7.58 8.90
CA THR A 365 -10.97 -8.37 8.12
C THR A 365 -11.67 -9.35 7.18
N ILE A 366 -12.77 -9.98 7.62
CA ILE A 366 -13.58 -10.88 6.80
C ILE A 366 -14.21 -10.12 5.64
N VAL A 367 -14.83 -8.97 5.90
CA VAL A 367 -15.40 -8.10 4.85
C VAL A 367 -14.33 -7.71 3.83
N GLY A 368 -13.12 -7.39 4.28
CA GLY A 368 -12.00 -7.09 3.40
C GLY A 368 -11.59 -8.25 2.49
N CYS A 369 -11.48 -9.46 3.05
CA CYS A 369 -11.14 -10.66 2.28
C CYS A 369 -12.24 -11.06 1.30
N VAL A 370 -13.50 -10.92 1.70
CA VAL A 370 -14.67 -11.11 0.83
C VAL A 370 -14.65 -10.09 -0.31
N ALA A 371 -14.35 -8.81 -0.01
CA ALA A 371 -14.22 -7.76 -1.03
C ALA A 371 -13.17 -8.10 -2.08
N ALA A 372 -12.00 -8.55 -1.64
CA ALA A 372 -10.88 -8.89 -2.51
C ALA A 372 -11.14 -10.12 -3.41
N ARG A 373 -12.12 -10.98 -3.06
CA ARG A 373 -12.40 -12.25 -3.78
C ARG A 373 -13.79 -12.34 -4.43
N ARG A 374 -14.61 -11.29 -4.31
CA ARG A 374 -16.00 -11.31 -4.79
C ARG A 374 -16.15 -11.59 -6.28
N SER A 375 -15.16 -11.24 -7.10
CA SER A 375 -15.19 -11.46 -8.56
C SER A 375 -15.29 -12.93 -8.94
N THR A 376 -15.01 -13.86 -8.03
CA THR A 376 -15.06 -15.30 -8.25
C THR A 376 -16.40 -15.94 -7.78
N GLY A 377 -17.46 -15.13 -7.62
CA GLY A 377 -18.80 -15.59 -7.28
C GLY A 377 -18.91 -16.18 -5.88
N VAL A 378 -19.86 -17.10 -5.66
CA VAL A 378 -20.14 -17.73 -4.35
C VAL A 378 -18.90 -18.43 -3.76
N ARG A 379 -18.12 -19.11 -4.62
CA ARG A 379 -16.87 -19.75 -4.21
C ARG A 379 -15.87 -18.71 -3.62
N GLY A 380 -15.81 -17.54 -4.25
CA GLY A 380 -14.97 -16.44 -3.73
C GLY A 380 -15.45 -15.88 -2.41
N LEU A 381 -16.75 -15.80 -2.19
CA LEU A 381 -17.32 -15.35 -0.92
C LEU A 381 -16.95 -16.33 0.22
N LEU A 382 -17.13 -17.64 -0.01
CA LEU A 382 -16.79 -18.67 0.99
C LEU A 382 -15.28 -18.69 1.28
N THR A 383 -14.44 -18.67 0.25
CA THR A 383 -12.98 -18.63 0.44
C THR A 383 -12.54 -17.33 1.10
N GLY A 384 -13.15 -16.19 0.76
CA GLY A 384 -12.91 -14.90 1.41
C GLY A 384 -13.24 -14.92 2.89
N PHE A 385 -14.35 -15.54 3.27
CA PHE A 385 -14.72 -15.75 4.67
C PHE A 385 -13.67 -16.58 5.43
N LEU A 386 -13.28 -17.74 4.90
CA LEU A 386 -12.29 -18.62 5.54
C LEU A 386 -10.93 -17.93 5.68
N ILE A 387 -10.45 -17.27 4.61
CA ILE A 387 -9.19 -16.52 4.60
C ILE A 387 -9.22 -15.39 5.61
N GLY A 388 -10.37 -14.69 5.72
CA GLY A 388 -10.54 -13.58 6.64
C GLY A 388 -10.27 -13.97 8.10
N ASN A 389 -10.60 -15.19 8.51
CA ASN A 389 -10.29 -15.69 9.85
C ASN A 389 -8.78 -15.87 10.07
N VAL A 390 -8.07 -16.47 9.10
CA VAL A 390 -6.62 -16.65 9.18
C VAL A 390 -5.91 -15.30 9.16
N TYR A 391 -6.36 -14.41 8.30
CA TYR A 391 -5.79 -13.06 8.17
C TYR A 391 -6.03 -12.23 9.44
N ALA A 392 -7.18 -12.34 10.09
CA ALA A 392 -7.45 -11.68 11.37
C ALA A 392 -6.43 -12.09 12.44
N LEU A 393 -6.13 -13.38 12.55
CA LEU A 393 -5.09 -13.86 13.49
C LEU A 393 -3.70 -13.30 13.14
N TYR A 394 -3.37 -13.22 11.83
CA TYR A 394 -2.12 -12.60 11.39
C TYR A 394 -2.03 -11.11 11.79
N THR A 395 -3.11 -10.34 11.65
CA THR A 395 -3.10 -8.92 12.04
C THR A 395 -2.82 -8.72 13.53
N TRP A 396 -3.23 -9.64 14.38
CA TRP A 396 -2.94 -9.61 15.81
C TRP A 396 -1.45 -9.84 16.12
N LEU A 397 -0.74 -10.64 15.32
CA LEU A 397 0.71 -10.81 15.44
C LEU A 397 1.50 -9.53 15.16
N LEU A 398 0.92 -8.56 14.45
CA LEU A 398 1.56 -7.26 14.16
C LEU A 398 1.42 -6.24 15.32
N TRP A 399 0.73 -6.60 16.40
CA TRP A 399 0.52 -5.70 17.54
C TRP A 399 1.82 -5.21 18.20
N PRO A 400 2.85 -6.04 18.43
CA PRO A 400 4.15 -5.59 18.94
C PRO A 400 4.83 -4.52 18.06
N VAL A 401 4.48 -4.49 16.78
CA VAL A 401 4.97 -3.47 15.82
C VAL A 401 4.57 -2.06 16.27
N LEU A 402 3.31 -1.89 16.69
CA LEU A 402 2.81 -0.59 17.15
C LEU A 402 3.58 -0.09 18.37
N VAL A 403 3.72 -0.94 19.39
CA VAL A 403 4.46 -0.58 20.62
C VAL A 403 5.89 -0.19 20.28
N ARG A 404 6.55 -0.98 19.42
CA ARG A 404 7.92 -0.71 18.98
C ARG A 404 8.03 0.59 18.18
N SER A 405 7.06 0.91 17.31
CA SER A 405 7.07 2.12 16.48
C SER A 405 6.89 3.38 17.33
N VAL A 406 5.98 3.35 18.31
CA VAL A 406 5.79 4.45 19.29
C VAL A 406 7.07 4.68 20.09
N PHE A 407 7.67 3.61 20.64
CA PHE A 407 8.93 3.72 21.39
C PHE A 407 10.05 4.32 20.53
N ARG A 408 10.21 3.87 19.28
CA ARG A 408 11.21 4.41 18.36
C ARG A 408 10.95 5.87 18.01
N GLN A 409 9.68 6.25 17.86
CA GLN A 409 9.30 7.65 17.57
C GLN A 409 9.63 8.55 18.75
N LEU A 410 9.30 8.14 19.98
CA LEU A 410 9.61 8.88 21.20
C LEU A 410 11.12 8.99 21.48
N THR A 411 11.89 7.96 21.10
CA THR A 411 13.37 7.96 21.26
C THR A 411 14.11 8.54 20.04
N HIS A 412 13.41 9.19 19.11
CA HIS A 412 13.97 9.81 17.89
C HIS A 412 14.85 8.88 17.03
N ARG A 413 14.65 7.56 17.10
CA ARG A 413 15.39 6.58 16.30
C ARG A 413 14.84 6.53 14.88
N ARG A 414 15.51 7.17 13.92
CA ARG A 414 15.10 7.28 12.50
C ARG A 414 15.97 6.45 11.55
N THR A 415 16.69 5.44 12.02
CA THR A 415 17.57 4.66 11.14
C THR A 415 16.74 3.91 10.09
N TRP A 416 16.96 4.29 8.82
CA TRP A 416 16.53 3.50 7.68
C TRP A 416 17.42 2.26 7.57
N SER A 417 16.85 1.06 7.48
CA SER A 417 17.57 -0.16 7.16
C SER A 417 16.97 -0.77 5.90
N LYS A 418 17.82 -1.05 4.92
CA LYS A 418 17.43 -1.76 3.71
C LYS A 418 16.80 -3.12 4.09
N THR A 419 15.79 -3.51 3.33
CA THR A 419 15.22 -4.86 3.38
C THR A 419 16.08 -5.75 2.47
N GLU A 420 16.70 -6.79 3.01
CA GLU A 420 17.44 -7.79 2.23
C GLU A 420 16.49 -8.57 1.32
N ARG A 421 16.93 -8.86 0.11
CA ARG A 421 16.17 -9.61 -0.89
C ARG A 421 16.59 -11.08 -0.90
N GLU A 422 15.65 -11.95 -1.22
CA GLU A 422 15.90 -13.37 -1.48
C GLU A 422 16.19 -13.58 -2.97
N PRO A 423 17.02 -14.57 -3.37
CA PRO A 423 17.21 -14.91 -4.77
C PRO A 423 15.87 -15.18 -5.46
N ILE A 424 15.70 -14.65 -6.67
CA ILE A 424 14.56 -15.00 -7.51
C ILE A 424 14.86 -16.39 -8.08
N GLU A 425 14.02 -17.38 -7.76
CA GLU A 425 14.02 -18.61 -8.57
C GLU A 425 13.43 -18.26 -9.93
N ILE A 426 14.26 -18.27 -10.94
CA ILE A 426 13.82 -18.15 -12.33
C ILE A 426 13.05 -19.46 -12.62
N ASP A 427 11.76 -19.32 -12.85
CA ASP A 427 10.96 -20.42 -13.37
C ASP A 427 11.39 -20.57 -14.85
N ASP A 428 12.21 -21.57 -15.16
CA ASP A 428 12.84 -21.80 -16.48
C ASP A 428 11.82 -22.11 -17.61
N GLY A 429 10.55 -21.88 -17.39
CA GLY A 429 9.44 -22.34 -18.23
C GLY A 429 8.68 -21.32 -19.08
N GLY A 430 9.07 -20.05 -19.17
CA GLY A 430 8.32 -19.11 -20.02
C GLY A 430 9.09 -17.87 -20.45
N PRO A 431 8.78 -17.29 -21.63
CA PRO A 431 9.37 -16.03 -22.06
C PRO A 431 9.04 -14.91 -21.07
N PRO A 432 9.92 -13.88 -20.90
CA PRO A 432 9.65 -12.76 -20.02
C PRO A 432 8.31 -12.09 -20.41
N GLY A 433 7.31 -12.21 -19.54
CA GLY A 433 5.95 -11.69 -19.80
C GLY A 433 4.82 -12.69 -19.59
N ALA A 434 5.08 -13.98 -19.49
CA ALA A 434 4.04 -14.96 -19.18
C ALA A 434 3.76 -14.96 -17.66
N LEU A 435 2.67 -14.33 -17.26
CA LEU A 435 2.06 -14.61 -15.95
C LEU A 435 1.69 -16.08 -15.88
N PRO A 436 1.81 -16.79 -14.73
CA PRO A 436 1.24 -18.11 -14.59
C PRO A 436 -0.25 -18.00 -14.92
N HIS A 437 -0.67 -18.61 -16.01
CA HIS A 437 -2.05 -18.65 -16.45
C HIS A 437 -2.91 -19.17 -15.30
N ALA A 438 -3.93 -18.42 -14.92
CA ALA A 438 -5.09 -19.02 -14.28
C ALA A 438 -5.53 -20.18 -15.20
N PRO A 439 -5.85 -21.36 -14.63
CA PRO A 439 -6.26 -22.49 -15.47
C PRO A 439 -7.40 -22.03 -16.37
N ALA A 440 -7.22 -22.21 -17.68
CA ALA A 440 -8.22 -21.91 -18.68
C ALA A 440 -9.52 -22.63 -18.30
N ALA A 441 -10.62 -21.90 -18.30
CA ALA A 441 -11.94 -22.50 -18.19
C ALA A 441 -12.09 -23.53 -19.31
N PRO A 442 -12.70 -24.70 -19.05
CA PRO A 442 -12.89 -25.69 -20.10
C PRO A 442 -13.75 -25.09 -21.19
N VAL A 443 -13.23 -25.12 -22.42
CA VAL A 443 -13.98 -24.83 -23.65
C VAL A 443 -15.03 -25.93 -23.76
N ASN A 444 -16.29 -25.59 -23.54
CA ASN A 444 -17.39 -26.46 -23.86
C ASN A 444 -17.44 -26.62 -25.39
N SER A 445 -17.03 -27.75 -25.88
CA SER A 445 -17.36 -28.20 -27.24
C SER A 445 -18.85 -28.52 -27.32
N PRO A 446 -19.55 -28.14 -28.41
CA PRO A 446 -20.93 -28.52 -28.60
C PRO A 446 -21.01 -29.93 -29.14
N LEU A 447 -21.73 -30.80 -28.46
CA LEU A 447 -22.58 -31.87 -29.02
C LEU A 447 -23.81 -31.98 -28.15
#